data_acdb425addf5dbe0704a5488996dec3d
#
_entry.id   acdb425addf5dbe0704a5488996dec3d
#
_cell.length_a   1.000
_cell.length_b   1.000
_cell.length_c   1.000
_cell.angle_alpha   90.00
_cell.angle_beta   90.00
_cell.angle_gamma   90.00
#
_symmetry.space_group_name_H-M   'P 1'
#
loop_
_entity.id
_entity.type
_entity.pdbx_description
1 polymer ?
#
loop_
_entity_poly.entity_id
_entity_poly.type
_entity_poly.pdbx_seq_one_letter_code
_entity_poly.pdbx_strand_id
1 'polypeptide(L)'
;MRKRRTRRPSSSPTPPVMATQQPGISMEAFTFGEPVPVLSQREVFDYLESMHNGRWYEPPLSLNGLSRVYRAGVHHASAIQVKRNILRSCFIPHPKLSLAGFTGLALDYLIFGNGYLQAVQNRIGGVLRYDHLRAK
;
A
#
# COMPACT_ATOMS: atom_id res chain seq x y z
N MET A 1 -70.03 -30.39 -20.17
CA MET A 1 -68.97 -29.38 -20.02
C MET A 1 -67.66 -29.93 -20.57
N ARG A 2 -67.20 -29.45 -21.75
CA ARG A 2 -66.02 -29.95 -22.45
C ARG A 2 -64.89 -29.01 -22.17
N LYS A 3 -63.78 -29.45 -21.43
CA LYS A 3 -62.54 -28.70 -21.17
C LYS A 3 -61.75 -28.60 -22.44
N ARG A 4 -61.51 -27.38 -22.89
CA ARG A 4 -60.64 -27.00 -24.02
C ARG A 4 -59.19 -27.13 -23.60
N ARG A 5 -58.44 -28.05 -24.19
CA ARG A 5 -56.96 -28.18 -24.05
C ARG A 5 -56.30 -27.10 -24.92
N THR A 6 -55.64 -26.16 -24.30
CA THR A 6 -54.71 -25.20 -24.96
C THR A 6 -53.43 -25.91 -25.33
N ARG A 7 -53.14 -25.97 -26.62
CA ARG A 7 -51.84 -26.46 -27.16
C ARG A 7 -50.76 -25.43 -26.86
N ARG A 8 -49.68 -25.86 -26.22
CA ARG A 8 -48.43 -25.11 -26.14
C ARG A 8 -47.76 -25.11 -27.53
N PRO A 9 -47.18 -23.97 -28.00
CA PRO A 9 -46.34 -23.96 -29.20
C PRO A 9 -45.01 -24.63 -28.91
N SER A 10 -44.63 -25.58 -29.77
CA SER A 10 -43.34 -26.24 -29.77
C SER A 10 -42.28 -25.27 -30.25
N SER A 11 -41.34 -24.86 -29.39
CA SER A 11 -40.11 -24.17 -29.78
C SER A 11 -39.17 -25.17 -30.46
N SER A 12 -38.97 -25.00 -31.75
CA SER A 12 -37.94 -25.70 -32.51
C SER A 12 -36.56 -25.30 -31.99
N PRO A 13 -35.62 -26.25 -31.81
CA PRO A 13 -34.27 -25.93 -31.41
C PRO A 13 -33.54 -25.24 -32.57
N THR A 14 -33.03 -24.05 -32.30
CA THR A 14 -32.11 -23.31 -33.18
C THR A 14 -30.82 -24.13 -33.30
N PRO A 15 -30.31 -24.40 -34.51
CA PRO A 15 -29.04 -25.09 -34.66
C PRO A 15 -27.88 -24.26 -34.08
N PRO A 16 -26.87 -24.91 -33.50
CA PRO A 16 -25.72 -24.19 -32.95
C PRO A 16 -24.95 -23.53 -34.10
N VAL A 17 -24.77 -22.22 -33.98
CA VAL A 17 -23.89 -21.45 -34.86
C VAL A 17 -22.47 -21.96 -34.58
N MET A 18 -21.87 -22.70 -35.53
CA MET A 18 -20.47 -23.02 -35.52
C MET A 18 -19.66 -21.72 -35.60
N ALA A 19 -19.09 -21.31 -34.49
CA ALA A 19 -18.12 -20.27 -34.46
C ALA A 19 -16.86 -20.77 -35.18
N THR A 20 -16.56 -20.18 -36.31
CA THR A 20 -15.34 -20.38 -37.08
C THR A 20 -14.16 -19.95 -36.18
N GLN A 21 -13.41 -20.90 -35.65
CA GLN A 21 -12.18 -20.65 -34.93
C GLN A 21 -11.15 -20.11 -35.92
N GLN A 22 -10.84 -18.83 -35.83
CA GLN A 22 -9.64 -18.26 -36.43
C GLN A 22 -8.44 -18.63 -35.55
N PRO A 23 -7.34 -19.16 -36.09
CA PRO A 23 -6.12 -19.39 -35.33
C PRO A 23 -5.42 -18.02 -35.17
N GLY A 24 -5.46 -17.45 -33.99
CA GLY A 24 -4.77 -16.21 -33.78
C GLY A 24 -5.09 -15.55 -32.45
N ILE A 25 -4.16 -15.67 -31.54
CA ILE A 25 -3.99 -14.84 -30.34
C ILE A 25 -5.14 -14.99 -29.33
N SER A 26 -5.01 -15.92 -28.40
CA SER A 26 -5.79 -15.91 -27.18
C SER A 26 -5.33 -14.72 -26.32
N MET A 27 -6.06 -13.61 -26.37
CA MET A 27 -5.94 -12.57 -25.36
C MET A 27 -6.64 -13.09 -24.10
N GLU A 28 -5.89 -13.59 -23.14
CA GLU A 28 -6.38 -13.75 -21.78
C GLU A 28 -6.43 -12.37 -21.13
N ALA A 29 -7.63 -11.81 -21.09
CA ALA A 29 -7.87 -10.61 -20.31
C ALA A 29 -7.95 -11.02 -18.83
N PHE A 30 -6.90 -10.76 -18.07
CA PHE A 30 -6.95 -10.85 -16.62
C PHE A 30 -7.77 -9.69 -16.07
N THR A 31 -9.02 -9.93 -15.75
CA THR A 31 -9.80 -8.99 -14.96
C THR A 31 -9.56 -9.28 -13.49
N PHE A 32 -8.86 -8.40 -12.81
CA PHE A 32 -8.73 -8.41 -11.35
C PHE A 32 -10.03 -7.94 -10.68
N GLY A 33 -11.12 -8.69 -10.80
CA GLY A 33 -12.40 -8.34 -10.21
C GLY A 33 -13.03 -7.05 -10.75
N GLU A 34 -14.17 -6.68 -10.20
CA GLU A 34 -14.78 -5.38 -10.50
C GLU A 34 -13.94 -4.25 -9.90
N PRO A 35 -13.77 -3.10 -10.61
CA PRO A 35 -13.05 -1.95 -10.07
C PRO A 35 -13.82 -1.42 -8.86
N VAL A 36 -13.27 -1.64 -7.68
CA VAL A 36 -13.81 -1.12 -6.43
C VAL A 36 -13.09 0.18 -6.10
N PRO A 37 -13.79 1.26 -5.73
CA PRO A 37 -13.15 2.48 -5.29
C PRO A 37 -12.17 2.21 -4.14
N VAL A 38 -10.98 2.80 -4.21
CA VAL A 38 -9.91 2.60 -3.19
C VAL A 38 -10.41 2.91 -1.78
N LEU A 39 -11.32 3.89 -1.65
CA LEU A 39 -11.95 4.26 -0.38
C LEU A 39 -12.92 3.19 0.16
N SER A 40 -13.51 2.36 -0.70
CA SER A 40 -14.40 1.27 -0.25
C SER A 40 -13.66 0.03 0.21
N GLN A 41 -12.41 -0.17 -0.25
CA GLN A 41 -11.54 -1.26 0.22
C GLN A 41 -10.81 -0.92 1.52
N ARG A 42 -10.76 0.36 1.86
CA ARG A 42 -10.24 0.82 3.15
C ARG A 42 -11.47 1.03 4.03
N GLU A 43 -11.63 0.20 5.02
CA GLU A 43 -12.57 0.47 6.09
C GLU A 43 -12.12 1.79 6.73
N VAL A 44 -12.75 2.88 6.31
CA VAL A 44 -12.42 4.25 6.77
C VAL A 44 -12.51 4.33 8.30
N PHE A 45 -13.28 3.45 8.90
CA PHE A 45 -13.41 3.31 10.36
C PHE A 45 -12.13 2.83 11.03
N ASP A 46 -11.28 2.04 10.38
CA ASP A 46 -9.97 1.63 10.91
C ASP A 46 -9.01 2.81 11.09
N TYR A 47 -9.23 3.90 10.38
CA TYR A 47 -8.45 5.14 10.52
C TYR A 47 -8.95 6.04 11.66
N LEU A 48 -10.19 5.87 12.09
CA LEU A 48 -10.78 6.63 13.19
C LEU A 48 -10.43 6.05 14.57
N GLU A 49 -9.87 4.85 14.61
CA GLU A 49 -9.44 4.17 15.84
C GLU A 49 -8.01 4.52 16.28
N SER A 50 -7.40 5.56 15.74
CA SER A 50 -6.19 6.10 16.35
C SER A 50 -6.56 6.73 17.69
N MET A 51 -6.31 5.99 18.77
CA MET A 51 -6.59 6.47 20.13
C MET A 51 -5.50 7.43 20.59
N HIS A 52 -5.94 8.59 21.10
CA HIS A 52 -5.04 9.53 21.75
C HIS A 52 -4.85 9.10 23.22
N ASN A 53 -3.65 8.66 23.60
CA ASN A 53 -3.32 8.22 24.95
C ASN A 53 -2.92 9.37 25.92
N GLY A 54 -3.24 10.62 25.59
CA GLY A 54 -2.89 11.80 26.35
C GLY A 54 -1.54 12.44 25.98
N ARG A 55 -0.69 11.75 25.24
CA ARG A 55 0.64 12.23 24.80
C ARG A 55 0.84 12.21 23.31
N TRP A 56 0.36 11.13 22.65
CA TRP A 56 0.46 10.95 21.20
C TRP A 56 -0.73 10.13 20.67
N TYR A 57 -0.91 10.15 19.37
CA TYR A 57 -1.85 9.29 18.68
C TYR A 57 -1.21 7.94 18.44
N GLU A 58 -1.84 6.86 18.93
CA GLU A 58 -1.43 5.52 18.64
C GLU A 58 -1.99 5.09 17.27
N PRO A 59 -1.14 4.63 16.33
CA PRO A 59 -1.62 4.10 15.07
C PRO A 59 -2.38 2.78 15.33
N PRO A 60 -3.37 2.43 14.49
CA PRO A 60 -4.12 1.18 14.61
C PRO A 60 -3.24 -0.07 14.49
N LEU A 61 -2.10 0.06 13.80
CA LEU A 61 -1.08 -0.98 13.71
C LEU A 61 0.05 -0.68 14.70
N SER A 62 0.38 -1.66 15.54
CA SER A 62 1.52 -1.51 16.43
C SER A 62 2.83 -1.35 15.64
N LEU A 63 3.73 -0.47 16.10
CA LEU A 63 5.05 -0.27 15.49
C LEU A 63 5.86 -1.59 15.44
N ASN A 64 5.66 -2.47 16.43
CA ASN A 64 6.23 -3.81 16.44
C ASN A 64 5.68 -4.69 15.31
N GLY A 65 4.38 -4.60 15.03
CA GLY A 65 3.74 -5.27 13.90
C GLY A 65 4.34 -4.83 12.57
N LEU A 66 4.44 -3.52 12.33
CA LEU A 66 5.02 -2.95 11.12
C LEU A 66 6.47 -3.41 10.90
N SER A 67 7.31 -3.43 11.96
CA SER A 67 8.69 -3.90 11.86
C SER A 67 8.78 -5.39 11.55
N ARG A 68 7.83 -6.20 12.01
CA ARG A 68 7.76 -7.64 11.68
C ARG A 68 7.32 -7.84 10.22
N VAL A 69 6.30 -7.12 9.76
CA VAL A 69 5.82 -7.17 8.37
C VAL A 69 6.93 -6.79 7.40
N TYR A 70 7.73 -5.77 7.72
CA TYR A 70 8.90 -5.40 6.92
C TYR A 70 9.86 -6.57 6.72
N ARG A 71 10.09 -7.40 7.76
CA ARG A 71 11.01 -8.54 7.73
C ARG A 71 10.38 -9.82 7.17
N ALA A 72 9.07 -9.99 7.33
CA ALA A 72 8.36 -11.21 6.94
C ALA A 72 8.20 -11.34 5.43
N GLY A 73 8.03 -10.23 4.71
CA GLY A 73 7.85 -10.24 3.25
C GLY A 73 9.17 -10.03 2.52
N VAL A 74 9.70 -11.05 1.86
CA VAL A 74 10.96 -10.97 1.08
C VAL A 74 10.87 -9.87 0.03
N HIS A 75 9.79 -9.82 -0.74
CA HIS A 75 9.59 -8.81 -1.78
C HIS A 75 9.34 -7.42 -1.21
N HIS A 76 8.67 -7.33 -0.05
CA HIS A 76 8.40 -6.06 0.60
C HIS A 76 9.68 -5.40 1.11
N ALA A 77 10.54 -6.16 1.77
CA ALA A 77 11.83 -5.67 2.24
C ALA A 77 12.71 -5.16 1.11
N SER A 78 12.81 -5.91 0.00
CA SER A 78 13.63 -5.52 -1.16
C SER A 78 13.09 -4.25 -1.83
N ALA A 79 11.77 -4.11 -1.98
CA ALA A 79 11.15 -2.90 -2.54
C ALA A 79 11.45 -1.65 -1.70
N ILE A 80 11.35 -1.76 -0.36
CA ILE A 80 11.69 -0.66 0.56
C ILE A 80 13.18 -0.32 0.47
N GLN A 81 14.07 -1.32 0.38
CA GLN A 81 15.51 -1.10 0.24
C GLN A 81 15.85 -0.37 -1.08
N VAL A 82 15.20 -0.73 -2.18
CA VAL A 82 15.37 -0.01 -3.46
C VAL A 82 14.95 1.45 -3.32
N LYS A 83 13.76 1.72 -2.76
CA LYS A 83 13.28 3.09 -2.53
C LYS A 83 14.25 3.88 -1.65
N ARG A 84 14.73 3.29 -0.56
CA ARG A 84 15.72 3.91 0.32
C ARG A 84 17.02 4.25 -0.42
N ASN A 85 17.51 3.33 -1.27
CA ASN A 85 18.75 3.54 -2.02
C ASN A 85 18.59 4.66 -3.06
N ILE A 86 17.43 4.76 -3.72
CA ILE A 86 17.12 5.87 -4.63
C ILE A 86 17.11 7.19 -3.86
N LEU A 87 16.42 7.27 -2.72
CA LEU A 87 16.40 8.47 -1.90
C LEU A 87 17.79 8.86 -1.43
N ARG A 88 18.61 7.88 -1.05
CA ARG A 88 20.02 8.11 -0.67
C ARG A 88 20.85 8.66 -1.82
N SER A 89 20.65 8.18 -3.06
CA SER A 89 21.39 8.68 -4.23
C SER A 89 21.01 10.10 -4.62
N CYS A 90 19.76 10.50 -4.34
CA CYS A 90 19.28 11.87 -4.58
C CYS A 90 19.60 12.85 -3.45
N PHE A 91 20.20 12.38 -2.34
CA PHE A 91 20.48 13.24 -1.20
C PHE A 91 21.62 14.21 -1.51
N ILE A 92 21.35 15.51 -1.38
CA ILE A 92 22.37 16.56 -1.46
C ILE A 92 23.00 16.69 -0.08
N PRO A 93 24.33 16.51 0.06
CA PRO A 93 25.01 16.63 1.34
C PRO A 93 24.74 17.97 2.03
N HIS A 94 24.33 17.90 3.30
CA HIS A 94 24.09 19.08 4.12
C HIS A 94 25.04 19.08 5.33
N PRO A 95 25.66 20.21 5.68
CA PRO A 95 26.68 20.25 6.75
C PRO A 95 26.16 19.84 8.13
N LYS A 96 24.85 19.98 8.36
CA LYS A 96 24.22 19.64 9.65
C LYS A 96 23.50 18.28 9.66
N LEU A 97 23.34 17.61 8.51
CA LEU A 97 22.67 16.32 8.42
C LEU A 97 23.57 15.33 7.69
N SER A 98 23.96 14.27 8.38
CA SER A 98 24.77 13.21 7.79
C SER A 98 23.96 12.34 6.83
N LEU A 99 24.64 11.78 5.81
CA LEU A 99 24.03 10.79 4.90
C LEU A 99 23.47 9.58 5.66
N ALA A 100 24.14 9.16 6.74
CA ALA A 100 23.68 8.07 7.60
C ALA A 100 22.39 8.44 8.32
N GLY A 101 22.29 9.65 8.88
CA GLY A 101 21.09 10.17 9.51
C GLY A 101 19.91 10.26 8.54
N PHE A 102 20.15 10.79 7.33
CA PHE A 102 19.13 10.83 6.29
C PHE A 102 18.67 9.45 5.86
N THR A 103 19.60 8.50 5.69
CA THR A 103 19.27 7.12 5.30
C THR A 103 18.42 6.41 6.36
N GLY A 104 18.73 6.64 7.65
CA GLY A 104 17.91 6.13 8.77
C GLY A 104 16.51 6.74 8.79
N LEU A 105 16.42 8.07 8.65
CA LEU A 105 15.16 8.80 8.57
C LEU A 105 14.28 8.30 7.42
N ALA A 106 14.86 8.14 6.23
CA ALA A 106 14.17 7.63 5.05
C ALA A 106 13.63 6.21 5.27
N LEU A 107 14.42 5.34 5.92
CA LEU A 107 14.00 3.99 6.23
C LEU A 107 12.84 3.96 7.24
N ASP A 108 12.93 4.74 8.31
CA ASP A 108 11.87 4.82 9.31
C ASP A 108 10.59 5.39 8.69
N TYR A 109 10.68 6.41 7.85
CA TYR A 109 9.54 6.94 7.13
C TYR A 109 8.88 5.92 6.21
N LEU A 110 9.67 5.12 5.48
CA LEU A 110 9.14 4.09 4.58
C LEU A 110 8.49 2.91 5.31
N ILE A 111 8.93 2.60 6.53
CA ILE A 111 8.41 1.46 7.32
C ILE A 111 7.24 1.89 8.20
N PHE A 112 7.38 3.02 8.90
CA PHE A 112 6.46 3.45 9.96
C PHE A 112 5.56 4.62 9.54
N GLY A 113 5.83 5.25 8.39
CA GLY A 113 5.15 6.47 7.95
C GLY A 113 5.60 7.73 8.71
N ASN A 114 6.49 7.59 9.68
CA ASN A 114 7.00 8.68 10.51
C ASN A 114 8.53 8.67 10.54
N GLY A 115 9.12 9.85 10.64
CA GLY A 115 10.55 10.00 10.80
C GLY A 115 10.86 11.20 11.69
N TYR A 116 11.81 11.05 12.60
CA TYR A 116 12.13 12.06 13.60
C TYR A 116 13.60 12.48 13.51
N LEU A 117 13.83 13.78 13.62
CA LEU A 117 15.14 14.38 13.71
C LEU A 117 15.25 15.19 15.01
N GLN A 118 16.31 14.97 15.74
CA GLN A 118 16.65 15.77 16.90
C GLN A 118 17.65 16.86 16.50
N ALA A 119 17.31 18.12 16.80
CA ALA A 119 18.24 19.22 16.65
C ALA A 119 19.16 19.30 17.87
N VAL A 120 20.43 19.06 17.68
CA VAL A 120 21.47 19.30 18.71
C VAL A 120 21.87 20.77 18.65
N GLN A 121 21.60 21.49 19.73
CA GLN A 121 21.85 22.93 19.81
C GLN A 121 23.12 23.24 20.58
N ASN A 122 23.75 24.36 20.25
CA ASN A 122 24.84 24.96 21.00
C ASN A 122 24.27 25.71 22.21
N ARG A 123 25.13 26.09 23.17
CA ARG A 123 24.76 26.92 24.35
C ARG A 123 24.13 28.27 23.99
N ILE A 124 24.39 28.76 22.79
CA ILE A 124 23.89 30.04 22.26
C ILE A 124 22.56 29.85 21.47
N GLY A 125 21.98 28.60 21.43
CA GLY A 125 20.74 28.31 20.73
C GLY A 125 20.91 28.01 19.22
N GLY A 126 22.11 28.04 18.69
CA GLY A 126 22.38 27.68 17.28
C GLY A 126 22.34 26.16 17.07
N VAL A 127 21.72 25.69 16.00
CA VAL A 127 21.70 24.27 15.64
C VAL A 127 23.05 23.85 15.10
N LEU A 128 23.70 22.89 15.77
CA LEU A 128 24.96 22.30 15.37
C LEU A 128 24.76 21.19 14.33
N ARG A 129 23.87 20.26 14.62
CA ARG A 129 23.59 19.11 13.77
C ARG A 129 22.18 18.56 14.03
N TYR A 130 21.74 17.75 13.09
CA TYR A 130 20.52 16.95 13.22
C TYR A 130 20.91 15.47 13.38
N ASP A 131 20.43 14.85 14.43
CA ASP A 131 20.61 13.42 14.68
C ASP A 131 19.30 12.69 14.42
N HIS A 132 19.38 11.54 13.76
CA HIS A 132 18.20 10.71 13.51
C HIS A 132 17.77 10.02 14.82
N LEU A 133 16.50 10.24 15.20
CA LEU A 133 15.84 9.50 16.26
C LEU A 133 15.04 8.35 15.65
N ARG A 134 15.23 7.16 16.17
CA ARG A 134 14.49 5.97 15.72
C ARG A 134 13.00 6.16 16.02
N ALA A 135 12.15 5.79 15.04
CA ALA A 135 10.69 5.84 15.19
C ALA A 135 10.15 4.79 16.17
N LYS A 136 11.02 3.84 16.57
CA LYS A 136 10.71 2.75 17.50
C LYS A 136 11.81 2.64 18.55
#